data_ed1ecebaeb919d1ad004f1bbe3461c96
#
_entry.id   ed1ecebaeb919d1ad004f1bbe3461c96
#
_cell.length_a   1.000
_cell.length_b   1.000
_cell.length_c   1.000
_cell.angle_alpha   90.00
_cell.angle_beta   90.00
_cell.angle_gamma   90.00
#
_symmetry.space_group_name_H-M   'P 1'
#
loop_
_entity.id
_entity.type
_entity.pdbx_description
1 polymer ?
#
loop_
_entity_poly.entity_id
_entity_poly.type
_entity_poly.pdbx_seq_one_letter_code
_entity_poly.pdbx_strand_id
1 'polypeptide(L)'
;IREFCEFRSLVPRGVKIAPEDVWQKCAYVLSLRMKDPQFSGQTKDRLSSRDAASVTAAVVKDQFSLWLNQNSEKGEQIANLAIESAQLRMRSARQVERKKATTGPTLPGKLADCTSEDLERTEIFLVEGDSAGGSAKQARDREFQAILPLRGKILNTWEVDSAEVLGSQSVHDIAVALGVDPGSTDTSGLRYGRVCILADADSDGAHIATLLCALFVRHFRPLVETGRICGSMPPFY
;
A
#
# COMPACT_ATOMS: atom_id res chain seq x y z
N ILE A 1 11.84 12.90 -18.14
CA ILE A 1 12.71 11.72 -18.08
C ILE A 1 12.33 10.69 -19.12
N ARG A 2 11.07 10.22 -19.21
CA ARG A 2 10.68 9.21 -20.20
C ARG A 2 10.98 9.63 -21.64
N GLU A 3 10.60 10.84 -22.05
CA GLU A 3 10.92 11.40 -23.36
C GLU A 3 12.44 11.45 -23.63
N PHE A 4 13.23 11.79 -22.61
CA PHE A 4 14.69 11.79 -22.68
C PHE A 4 15.25 10.36 -22.88
N CYS A 5 14.71 9.38 -22.16
CA CYS A 5 15.10 7.98 -22.31
C CYS A 5 14.74 7.42 -23.70
N GLU A 6 13.57 7.76 -24.23
CA GLU A 6 13.11 7.36 -25.57
C GLU A 6 13.99 7.98 -26.66
N PHE A 7 14.25 9.29 -26.56
CA PHE A 7 15.08 10.00 -27.52
C PHE A 7 16.51 9.44 -27.61
N ARG A 8 17.06 9.04 -26.46
CA ARG A 8 18.41 8.46 -26.38
C ARG A 8 18.44 6.94 -26.50
N SER A 9 17.31 6.29 -26.73
CA SER A 9 17.21 4.83 -26.84
C SER A 9 17.79 4.07 -25.63
N LEU A 10 17.67 4.62 -24.42
CA LEU A 10 18.23 4.05 -23.20
C LEU A 10 17.37 2.92 -22.63
N VAL A 11 16.09 2.86 -22.96
CA VAL A 11 15.14 1.91 -22.38
C VAL A 11 15.32 0.52 -23.00
N PRO A 12 15.63 -0.52 -22.20
CA PRO A 12 15.73 -1.87 -22.71
C PRO A 12 14.40 -2.40 -23.28
N ARG A 13 14.46 -3.30 -24.25
CA ARG A 13 13.26 -3.90 -24.86
C ARG A 13 12.36 -4.54 -23.79
N GLY A 14 11.07 -4.19 -23.81
CA GLY A 14 10.06 -4.74 -22.90
C GLY A 14 9.97 -4.04 -21.54
N VAL A 15 10.81 -3.04 -21.25
CA VAL A 15 10.71 -2.23 -20.03
C VAL A 15 9.84 -1.01 -20.32
N LYS A 16 8.89 -0.73 -19.41
CA LYS A 16 8.04 0.48 -19.46
C LYS A 16 8.24 1.27 -18.17
N ILE A 17 8.76 2.48 -18.30
CA ILE A 17 8.94 3.39 -17.17
C ILE A 17 7.58 4.01 -16.81
N ALA A 18 7.13 3.80 -15.59
CA ALA A 18 5.96 4.45 -15.00
C ALA A 18 6.38 5.68 -14.17
N PRO A 19 5.47 6.62 -13.88
CA PRO A 19 5.78 7.78 -13.04
C PRO A 19 6.38 7.41 -11.68
N GLU A 20 5.89 6.33 -11.07
CA GLU A 20 6.32 5.82 -9.76
C GLU A 20 7.81 5.44 -9.77
N ASP A 21 8.31 4.89 -10.87
CA ASP A 21 9.71 4.45 -11.00
C ASP A 21 10.69 5.64 -10.89
N VAL A 22 10.22 6.84 -11.23
CA VAL A 22 10.98 8.09 -11.11
C VAL A 22 10.85 8.65 -9.70
N TRP A 23 9.60 8.73 -9.17
CA TRP A 23 9.33 9.39 -7.90
C TRP A 23 9.90 8.65 -6.70
N GLN A 24 10.01 7.32 -6.73
CA GLN A 24 10.60 6.53 -5.64
C GLN A 24 12.05 6.91 -5.28
N LYS A 25 12.79 7.46 -6.23
CA LYS A 25 14.20 7.85 -6.04
C LYS A 25 14.40 9.38 -6.08
N CYS A 26 13.31 10.15 -6.06
CA CYS A 26 13.35 11.59 -6.19
C CYS A 26 12.96 12.27 -4.88
N ALA A 27 13.85 13.12 -4.35
CA ALA A 27 13.52 14.08 -3.31
C ALA A 27 13.50 15.48 -3.93
N TYR A 28 12.45 16.25 -3.68
CA TYR A 28 12.33 17.60 -4.23
C TYR A 28 11.65 18.55 -3.26
N VAL A 29 11.94 19.83 -3.42
CA VAL A 29 11.25 20.94 -2.74
C VAL A 29 10.70 21.86 -3.82
N LEU A 30 9.39 22.07 -3.82
CA LEU A 30 8.73 23.01 -4.72
C LEU A 30 8.25 24.21 -3.91
N SER A 31 8.78 25.40 -4.22
CA SER A 31 8.31 26.68 -3.66
C SER A 31 7.54 27.44 -4.71
N LEU A 32 6.26 27.65 -4.48
CA LEU A 32 5.35 28.36 -5.39
C LEU A 32 4.70 29.55 -4.66
N ARG A 33 4.74 30.71 -5.29
CA ARG A 33 4.00 31.91 -4.82
C ARG A 33 2.87 32.19 -5.78
N MET A 34 1.65 32.27 -5.25
CA MET A 34 0.46 32.54 -6.04
C MET A 34 -0.54 33.39 -5.26
N LYS A 35 -1.44 34.08 -5.97
CA LYS A 35 -2.57 34.78 -5.38
C LYS A 35 -3.68 33.75 -5.09
N ASP A 36 -4.35 33.89 -3.97
CA ASP A 36 -5.53 33.11 -3.56
C ASP A 36 -5.39 31.59 -3.69
N PRO A 37 -4.39 30.98 -3.01
CA PRO A 37 -4.20 29.53 -3.05
C PRO A 37 -5.40 28.80 -2.45
N GLN A 38 -5.99 27.87 -3.19
CA GLN A 38 -7.07 27.05 -2.69
C GLN A 38 -6.50 25.70 -2.22
N PHE A 39 -6.90 25.28 -1.03
CA PHE A 39 -6.49 24.02 -0.43
C PHE A 39 -7.70 23.12 -0.20
N SER A 40 -7.50 21.82 -0.29
CA SER A 40 -8.48 20.82 0.13
C SER A 40 -8.25 20.51 1.62
N GLY A 41 -9.30 20.71 2.42
CA GLY A 41 -9.26 20.48 3.87
C GLY A 41 -8.77 21.67 4.70
N GLN A 42 -9.02 21.61 6.00
CA GLN A 42 -8.66 22.68 6.96
C GLN A 42 -7.15 22.72 7.25
N THR A 43 -6.47 21.59 7.13
CA THR A 43 -5.02 21.46 7.38
C THR A 43 -4.15 22.05 6.27
N LYS A 44 -4.75 22.42 5.13
CA LYS A 44 -4.06 23.01 3.97
C LYS A 44 -2.92 22.13 3.40
N ASP A 45 -3.00 20.83 3.59
CA ASP A 45 -1.94 19.88 3.17
C ASP A 45 -1.90 19.68 1.66
N ARG A 46 -3.01 19.88 0.99
CA ARG A 46 -3.15 19.67 -0.45
C ARG A 46 -3.65 20.91 -1.17
N LEU A 47 -2.81 21.47 -2.04
CA LEU A 47 -3.21 22.56 -2.94
C LEU A 47 -4.18 22.01 -4.01
N SER A 48 -5.37 22.60 -4.12
CA SER A 48 -6.42 22.20 -5.07
C SER A 48 -6.54 23.12 -6.29
N SER A 49 -5.74 24.19 -6.36
CA SER A 49 -5.72 25.12 -7.48
C SER A 49 -5.22 24.45 -8.77
N ARG A 50 -6.11 24.18 -9.72
CA ARG A 50 -5.78 23.52 -11.00
C ARG A 50 -4.80 24.33 -11.84
N ASP A 51 -4.94 25.64 -11.86
CA ASP A 51 -4.07 26.53 -12.62
C ASP A 51 -2.63 26.47 -12.12
N ALA A 52 -2.44 26.39 -10.80
CA ALA A 52 -1.11 26.22 -10.21
C ALA A 52 -0.44 24.94 -10.68
N ALA A 53 -1.17 23.83 -10.74
CA ALA A 53 -0.64 22.56 -11.19
C ALA A 53 -0.23 22.61 -12.68
N SER A 54 -1.05 23.20 -13.55
CA SER A 54 -0.77 23.28 -14.98
C SER A 54 0.44 24.17 -15.30
N VAL A 55 0.50 25.36 -14.68
CA VAL A 55 1.62 26.30 -14.87
C VAL A 55 2.91 25.71 -14.33
N THR A 56 2.88 25.12 -13.11
CA THR A 56 4.05 24.50 -12.51
C THR A 56 4.55 23.32 -13.36
N ALA A 57 3.64 22.48 -13.84
CA ALA A 57 3.99 21.34 -14.67
C ALA A 57 4.66 21.77 -15.99
N ALA A 58 4.13 22.82 -16.64
CA ALA A 58 4.72 23.35 -17.88
C ALA A 58 6.15 23.89 -17.64
N VAL A 59 6.30 24.77 -16.65
CA VAL A 59 7.61 25.38 -16.33
C VAL A 59 8.64 24.31 -15.93
N VAL A 60 8.27 23.38 -15.04
CA VAL A 60 9.17 22.31 -14.58
C VAL A 60 9.53 21.38 -15.73
N LYS A 61 8.57 21.01 -16.58
CA LYS A 61 8.82 20.15 -17.73
C LYS A 61 9.84 20.79 -18.68
N ASP A 62 9.64 22.04 -19.04
CA ASP A 62 10.49 22.73 -20.03
C ASP A 62 11.91 22.94 -19.48
N GLN A 63 12.03 23.45 -18.26
CA GLN A 63 13.32 23.71 -17.64
C GLN A 63 14.10 22.41 -17.34
N PHE A 64 13.40 21.40 -16.89
CA PHE A 64 14.04 20.11 -16.60
C PHE A 64 14.45 19.37 -17.88
N SER A 65 13.67 19.45 -18.94
CA SER A 65 14.04 18.89 -20.24
C SER A 65 15.27 19.59 -20.82
N LEU A 66 15.35 20.91 -20.71
CA LEU A 66 16.51 21.67 -21.13
C LEU A 66 17.76 21.28 -20.31
N TRP A 67 17.61 21.18 -19.00
CA TRP A 67 18.71 20.79 -18.11
C TRP A 67 19.23 19.37 -18.41
N LEU A 68 18.33 18.39 -18.65
CA LEU A 68 18.72 17.03 -19.02
C LEU A 68 19.55 16.99 -20.32
N ASN A 69 19.17 17.80 -21.30
CA ASN A 69 19.91 17.88 -22.56
C ASN A 69 21.29 18.57 -22.41
N GLN A 70 21.38 19.56 -21.53
CA GLN A 70 22.64 20.23 -21.23
C GLN A 70 23.58 19.38 -20.36
N ASN A 71 23.04 18.51 -19.50
CA ASN A 71 23.77 17.65 -18.58
C ASN A 71 23.56 16.18 -18.90
N SER A 72 23.90 15.75 -20.10
CA SER A 72 23.57 14.43 -20.62
C SER A 72 24.07 13.27 -19.75
N GLU A 73 25.27 13.34 -19.20
CA GLU A 73 25.80 12.31 -18.31
C GLU A 73 24.96 12.14 -17.02
N LYS A 74 24.56 13.25 -16.39
CA LYS A 74 23.68 13.23 -15.23
C LYS A 74 22.28 12.79 -15.61
N GLY A 75 21.81 13.19 -16.80
CA GLY A 75 20.54 12.74 -17.35
C GLY A 75 20.49 11.23 -17.53
N GLU A 76 21.57 10.63 -18.03
CA GLU A 76 21.70 9.17 -18.17
C GLU A 76 21.75 8.45 -16.83
N GLN A 77 22.41 9.02 -15.82
CA GLN A 77 22.41 8.46 -14.47
C GLN A 77 20.99 8.44 -13.87
N ILE A 78 20.22 9.54 -14.02
CA ILE A 78 18.83 9.61 -13.57
C ILE A 78 17.95 8.63 -14.37
N ALA A 79 18.17 8.51 -15.67
CA ALA A 79 17.46 7.56 -16.52
C ALA A 79 17.70 6.11 -16.07
N ASN A 80 18.95 5.76 -15.78
CA ASN A 80 19.31 4.42 -15.29
C ASN A 80 18.63 4.08 -13.97
N LEU A 81 18.58 5.02 -13.01
CA LEU A 81 17.85 4.82 -11.75
C LEU A 81 16.36 4.53 -11.98
N ALA A 82 15.73 5.24 -12.91
CA ALA A 82 14.32 5.00 -13.26
C ALA A 82 14.12 3.66 -13.97
N ILE A 83 15.05 3.26 -14.85
CA ILE A 83 15.02 1.97 -15.54
C ILE A 83 15.21 0.81 -14.56
N GLU A 84 16.14 0.92 -13.62
CA GLU A 84 16.35 -0.08 -12.56
C GLU A 84 15.08 -0.25 -11.71
N SER A 85 14.46 0.86 -11.29
CA SER A 85 13.19 0.86 -10.55
C SER A 85 12.10 0.13 -11.34
N ALA A 86 11.96 0.44 -12.64
CA ALA A 86 10.98 -0.21 -13.51
C ALA A 86 11.24 -1.72 -13.65
N GLN A 87 12.50 -2.13 -13.79
CA GLN A 87 12.89 -3.54 -13.86
C GLN A 87 12.58 -4.29 -12.56
N LEU A 88 12.87 -3.69 -11.40
CA LEU A 88 12.55 -4.26 -10.10
C LEU A 88 11.03 -4.43 -9.93
N ARG A 89 10.25 -3.41 -10.25
CA ARG A 89 8.79 -3.48 -10.23
C ARG A 89 8.24 -4.58 -11.13
N MET A 90 8.78 -4.72 -12.36
CA MET A 90 8.36 -5.75 -13.30
C MET A 90 8.77 -7.17 -12.84
N ARG A 91 9.95 -7.33 -12.23
CA ARG A 91 10.38 -8.61 -11.65
C ARG A 91 9.47 -9.01 -10.49
N SER A 92 9.17 -8.10 -9.58
CA SER A 92 8.24 -8.34 -8.47
C SER A 92 6.84 -8.72 -8.96
N ALA A 93 6.31 -8.04 -9.99
CA ALA A 93 5.03 -8.39 -10.59
C ALA A 93 5.01 -9.80 -11.18
N ARG A 94 6.08 -10.22 -11.89
CA ARG A 94 6.22 -11.59 -12.42
C ARG A 94 6.33 -12.65 -11.33
N GLN A 95 6.95 -12.32 -10.20
CA GLN A 95 7.08 -13.24 -9.06
C GLN A 95 5.73 -13.48 -8.37
N VAL A 96 4.90 -12.44 -8.29
CA VAL A 96 3.51 -12.55 -7.79
C VAL A 96 2.64 -13.39 -8.71
N GLU A 97 2.80 -13.32 -10.03
CA GLU A 97 2.07 -14.18 -10.97
C GLU A 97 2.47 -15.66 -10.86
N ARG A 98 3.73 -15.96 -10.56
CA ARG A 98 4.19 -17.35 -10.38
C ARG A 98 3.66 -17.99 -9.09
N LYS A 99 3.37 -17.23 -8.04
CA LYS A 99 2.79 -17.73 -6.78
C LYS A 99 1.29 -18.08 -6.88
N LYS A 100 0.59 -17.72 -7.96
CA LYS A 100 -0.83 -18.06 -8.17
C LYS A 100 -1.12 -19.53 -8.47
N ALA A 101 -0.13 -20.39 -8.53
CA ALA A 101 -0.27 -21.79 -8.93
C ALA A 101 -0.07 -22.80 -7.80
N THR A 102 -0.51 -22.50 -6.57
CA THR A 102 -0.60 -23.50 -5.51
C THR A 102 -2.03 -23.61 -5.00
N THR A 103 -2.54 -24.80 -5.00
CA THR A 103 -3.82 -25.32 -4.54
C THR A 103 -4.15 -24.83 -3.13
N GLY A 104 -4.89 -23.72 -3.04
CA GLY A 104 -5.43 -23.16 -1.79
C GLY A 104 -6.64 -22.27 -2.07
N PRO A 105 -7.42 -21.87 -1.08
CA PRO A 105 -8.55 -20.97 -1.29
C PRO A 105 -8.07 -19.69 -2.00
N THR A 106 -8.84 -19.25 -3.00
CA THR A 106 -8.50 -18.05 -3.79
C THR A 106 -8.40 -16.84 -2.86
N LEU A 107 -7.22 -16.20 -2.83
CA LEU A 107 -6.99 -15.02 -2.00
C LEU A 107 -7.97 -13.89 -2.34
N PRO A 108 -8.40 -13.10 -1.35
CA PRO A 108 -9.31 -11.99 -1.58
C PRO A 108 -8.77 -11.05 -2.66
N GLY A 109 -9.58 -10.73 -3.66
CA GLY A 109 -9.17 -9.89 -4.80
C GLY A 109 -8.70 -8.47 -4.41
N LYS A 110 -9.02 -8.03 -3.19
CA LYS A 110 -8.59 -6.75 -2.63
C LYS A 110 -7.23 -6.81 -1.95
N LEU A 111 -6.75 -8.00 -1.60
CA LEU A 111 -5.47 -8.17 -0.93
C LEU A 111 -4.33 -7.75 -1.85
N ALA A 112 -3.52 -6.80 -1.40
CA ALA A 112 -2.23 -6.52 -2.00
C ALA A 112 -1.16 -7.27 -1.20
N ASP A 113 -0.83 -8.47 -1.65
CA ASP A 113 0.09 -9.37 -0.95
C ASP A 113 1.56 -8.91 -1.02
N CYS A 114 2.37 -9.37 -0.09
CA CYS A 114 3.83 -9.19 -0.10
C CYS A 114 4.51 -10.37 -0.80
N THR A 115 5.80 -10.22 -1.11
CA THR A 115 6.55 -11.24 -1.84
C THR A 115 7.34 -12.20 -0.94
N SER A 116 7.66 -11.79 0.28
CA SER A 116 8.35 -12.62 1.27
C SER A 116 7.40 -13.62 1.92
N GLU A 117 7.93 -14.77 2.29
CA GLU A 117 7.26 -15.83 3.09
C GLU A 117 7.84 -15.92 4.50
N ASP A 118 8.80 -15.07 4.82
CA ASP A 118 9.43 -15.04 6.14
C ASP A 118 8.49 -14.45 7.19
N LEU A 119 7.94 -15.31 8.05
CA LEU A 119 7.01 -14.90 9.13
C LEU A 119 7.62 -13.93 10.13
N GLU A 120 8.94 -13.90 10.31
CA GLU A 120 9.57 -12.95 11.23
C GLU A 120 9.54 -11.51 10.69
N ARG A 121 9.41 -11.35 9.37
CA ARG A 121 9.43 -10.06 8.69
C ARG A 121 8.08 -9.63 8.13
N THR A 122 7.21 -10.57 7.78
CA THR A 122 5.97 -10.29 7.06
C THR A 122 4.90 -9.69 7.96
N GLU A 123 4.22 -8.66 7.45
CA GLU A 123 3.15 -7.93 8.13
C GLU A 123 1.95 -7.77 7.18
N ILE A 124 0.74 -7.92 7.72
CA ILE A 124 -0.49 -7.55 7.02
C ILE A 124 -1.15 -6.38 7.72
N PHE A 125 -1.49 -5.35 6.96
CA PHE A 125 -2.22 -4.18 7.45
C PHE A 125 -3.69 -4.29 7.08
N LEU A 126 -4.56 -4.32 8.07
CA LEU A 126 -6.01 -4.21 7.92
C LEU A 126 -6.36 -2.73 7.95
N VAL A 127 -6.81 -2.19 6.81
CA VAL A 127 -6.97 -0.75 6.61
C VAL A 127 -8.44 -0.41 6.38
N GLU A 128 -8.91 0.67 6.99
CA GLU A 128 -10.27 1.14 6.81
C GLU A 128 -10.48 1.73 5.40
N GLY A 129 -11.38 1.09 4.65
CA GLY A 129 -11.86 1.58 3.36
C GLY A 129 -10.88 1.44 2.19
N ASP A 130 -11.42 1.54 0.99
CA ASP A 130 -10.65 1.41 -0.26
C ASP A 130 -9.75 2.64 -0.51
N SER A 131 -10.11 3.82 0.01
CA SER A 131 -9.34 5.07 -0.18
C SER A 131 -8.02 5.03 0.61
N ALA A 132 -8.07 4.78 1.92
CA ALA A 132 -6.88 4.62 2.74
C ALA A 132 -6.08 3.37 2.30
N GLY A 133 -6.76 2.29 1.90
CA GLY A 133 -6.16 1.12 1.30
C GLY A 133 -5.35 1.43 0.03
N GLY A 134 -5.81 2.37 -0.80
CA GLY A 134 -5.09 2.84 -1.97
C GLY A 134 -3.77 3.52 -1.62
N SER A 135 -3.80 4.44 -0.67
CA SER A 135 -2.61 5.15 -0.16
C SER A 135 -1.63 4.18 0.52
N ALA A 136 -2.12 3.28 1.36
CA ALA A 136 -1.32 2.27 2.03
C ALA A 136 -0.64 1.32 1.03
N LYS A 137 -1.35 0.90 -0.04
CA LYS A 137 -0.77 0.08 -1.12
C LYS A 137 0.37 0.77 -1.87
N GLN A 138 0.34 2.09 -1.98
CA GLN A 138 1.41 2.87 -2.61
C GLN A 138 2.61 3.05 -1.68
N ALA A 139 2.36 3.26 -0.38
CA ALA A 139 3.39 3.56 0.62
C ALA A 139 4.12 2.32 1.15
N ARG A 140 3.52 1.12 1.06
CA ARG A 140 4.05 -0.10 1.68
C ARG A 140 5.37 -0.58 1.09
N ASP A 141 6.15 -1.27 1.86
CA ASP A 141 7.20 -2.13 1.34
C ASP A 141 6.58 -3.42 0.77
N ARG A 142 6.76 -3.62 -0.53
CA ARG A 142 6.15 -4.76 -1.24
C ARG A 142 6.82 -6.09 -0.94
N GLU A 143 8.00 -6.08 -0.36
CA GLU A 143 8.72 -7.29 -0.01
C GLU A 143 8.06 -8.00 1.17
N PHE A 144 7.72 -7.27 2.24
CA PHE A 144 7.23 -7.88 3.48
C PHE A 144 5.91 -7.30 4.03
N GLN A 145 5.35 -6.26 3.41
CA GLN A 145 4.09 -5.65 3.86
C GLN A 145 2.94 -5.96 2.90
N ALA A 146 1.87 -6.55 3.40
CA ALA A 146 0.62 -6.78 2.70
C ALA A 146 -0.47 -5.81 3.17
N ILE A 147 -1.39 -5.43 2.29
CA ILE A 147 -2.52 -4.54 2.61
C ILE A 147 -3.84 -5.22 2.26
N LEU A 148 -4.73 -5.29 3.24
CA LEU A 148 -6.11 -5.73 3.07
C LEU A 148 -7.07 -4.60 3.45
N PRO A 149 -7.67 -3.90 2.48
CA PRO A 149 -8.71 -2.91 2.75
C PRO A 149 -10.00 -3.60 3.20
N LEU A 150 -10.60 -3.09 4.27
CA LEU A 150 -11.89 -3.55 4.78
C LEU A 150 -13.00 -2.63 4.28
N ARG A 151 -14.14 -3.18 3.89
CA ARG A 151 -15.31 -2.40 3.47
C ARG A 151 -16.21 -2.12 4.65
N GLY A 152 -16.10 -0.89 5.18
CA GLY A 152 -16.94 -0.42 6.27
C GLY A 152 -16.70 -1.16 7.58
N LYS A 153 -17.62 -0.96 8.52
CA LYS A 153 -17.58 -1.60 9.84
C LYS A 153 -17.82 -3.10 9.68
N ILE A 154 -16.95 -3.89 10.28
CA ILE A 154 -17.14 -5.35 10.35
C ILE A 154 -18.28 -5.68 11.33
N LEU A 155 -18.85 -6.88 11.18
CA LEU A 155 -19.84 -7.41 12.11
C LEU A 155 -19.26 -7.42 13.53
N ASN A 156 -20.09 -7.06 14.54
CA ASN A 156 -19.74 -7.33 15.94
C ASN A 156 -19.79 -8.85 16.17
N THR A 157 -18.61 -9.44 16.29
CA THR A 157 -18.45 -10.90 16.38
C THR A 157 -18.39 -11.42 17.81
N TRP A 158 -18.54 -10.56 18.82
CA TRP A 158 -18.34 -10.94 20.22
C TRP A 158 -19.33 -12.03 20.71
N GLU A 159 -20.59 -11.97 20.25
CA GLU A 159 -21.65 -12.91 20.60
C GLU A 159 -21.94 -13.97 19.53
N VAL A 160 -21.12 -14.00 18.47
CA VAL A 160 -21.31 -14.92 17.33
C VAL A 160 -20.35 -16.10 17.45
N ASP A 161 -20.82 -17.31 17.14
CA ASP A 161 -19.97 -18.49 17.12
C ASP A 161 -18.99 -18.50 15.96
N SER A 162 -17.80 -19.13 16.17
CA SER A 162 -16.73 -19.13 15.16
C SER A 162 -17.14 -19.75 13.82
N ALA A 163 -18.08 -20.68 13.82
CA ALA A 163 -18.63 -21.27 12.60
C ALA A 163 -19.51 -20.30 11.80
N GLU A 164 -20.25 -19.43 12.49
CA GLU A 164 -21.17 -18.47 11.88
C GLU A 164 -20.48 -17.18 11.45
N VAL A 165 -19.37 -16.84 12.12
CA VAL A 165 -18.65 -15.60 11.86
C VAL A 165 -18.07 -15.52 10.43
N LEU A 166 -17.78 -16.67 9.81
CA LEU A 166 -17.34 -16.77 8.41
C LEU A 166 -18.44 -16.41 7.40
N GLY A 167 -19.71 -16.30 7.82
CA GLY A 167 -20.78 -15.75 6.99
C GLY A 167 -20.58 -14.26 6.66
N SER A 168 -19.78 -13.55 7.44
CA SER A 168 -19.35 -12.18 7.13
C SER A 168 -18.23 -12.21 6.09
N GLN A 169 -18.45 -11.58 4.92
CA GLN A 169 -17.43 -11.52 3.86
C GLN A 169 -16.12 -10.92 4.34
N SER A 170 -16.16 -9.89 5.17
CA SER A 170 -14.95 -9.25 5.72
C SER A 170 -14.16 -10.19 6.61
N VAL A 171 -14.84 -10.98 7.45
CA VAL A 171 -14.17 -11.97 8.32
C VAL A 171 -13.63 -13.13 7.49
N HIS A 172 -14.38 -13.59 6.50
CA HIS A 172 -13.92 -14.60 5.56
C HIS A 172 -12.65 -14.13 4.82
N ASP A 173 -12.66 -12.89 4.30
CA ASP A 173 -11.50 -12.31 3.61
C ASP A 173 -10.26 -12.24 4.54
N ILE A 174 -10.46 -11.88 5.82
CA ILE A 174 -9.39 -11.86 6.82
C ILE A 174 -8.87 -13.28 7.08
N ALA A 175 -9.74 -14.25 7.32
CA ALA A 175 -9.34 -15.64 7.57
C ALA A 175 -8.54 -16.24 6.41
N VAL A 176 -9.02 -16.07 5.19
CA VAL A 176 -8.34 -16.53 3.96
C VAL A 176 -7.01 -15.81 3.76
N ALA A 177 -6.95 -14.49 4.00
CA ALA A 177 -5.71 -13.74 3.89
C ALA A 177 -4.68 -14.20 4.90
N LEU A 178 -5.09 -14.45 6.15
CA LEU A 178 -4.21 -14.93 7.22
C LEU A 178 -3.79 -16.40 7.06
N GLY A 179 -4.62 -17.22 6.40
CA GLY A 179 -4.42 -18.66 6.31
C GLY A 179 -4.76 -19.41 7.60
N VAL A 180 -5.61 -18.83 8.46
CA VAL A 180 -6.04 -19.40 9.74
C VAL A 180 -7.55 -19.27 9.88
N ASP A 181 -8.21 -20.35 10.26
CA ASP A 181 -9.65 -20.35 10.47
C ASP A 181 -10.05 -19.81 11.86
N PRO A 182 -11.19 -19.07 11.94
CA PRO A 182 -11.73 -18.62 13.23
C PRO A 182 -11.98 -19.80 14.18
N GLY A 183 -11.54 -19.66 15.43
CA GLY A 183 -11.66 -20.71 16.46
C GLY A 183 -10.62 -21.82 16.38
N SER A 184 -9.77 -21.84 15.37
CA SER A 184 -8.68 -22.81 15.25
C SER A 184 -7.55 -22.51 16.24
N THR A 185 -6.96 -23.56 16.81
CA THR A 185 -5.70 -23.50 17.57
C THR A 185 -4.48 -23.75 16.66
N ASP A 186 -4.71 -24.29 15.48
CA ASP A 186 -3.66 -24.53 14.50
C ASP A 186 -3.35 -23.24 13.72
N THR A 187 -2.12 -22.78 13.83
CA THR A 187 -1.59 -21.60 13.14
C THR A 187 -0.53 -21.96 12.11
N SER A 188 -0.39 -23.23 11.74
CA SER A 188 0.63 -23.70 10.77
C SER A 188 0.46 -23.11 9.37
N GLY A 189 -0.78 -22.72 9.01
CA GLY A 189 -1.12 -22.03 7.77
C GLY A 189 -0.91 -20.53 7.77
N LEU A 190 -0.43 -19.95 8.87
CA LEU A 190 -0.27 -18.50 9.00
C LEU A 190 0.67 -17.93 7.93
N ARG A 191 0.23 -16.87 7.28
CA ARG A 191 0.95 -16.26 6.15
C ARG A 191 1.74 -15.00 6.51
N TYR A 192 1.41 -14.35 7.63
CA TYR A 192 2.07 -13.12 8.08
C TYR A 192 2.40 -13.20 9.55
N GLY A 193 3.60 -12.74 9.91
CA GLY A 193 4.08 -12.74 11.28
C GLY A 193 3.39 -11.73 12.17
N ARG A 194 2.89 -10.62 11.60
CA ARG A 194 2.16 -9.58 12.32
C ARG A 194 0.90 -9.16 11.59
N VAL A 195 -0.13 -8.85 12.35
CA VAL A 195 -1.39 -8.27 11.86
C VAL A 195 -1.52 -6.88 12.48
N CYS A 196 -1.47 -5.86 11.66
CA CYS A 196 -1.51 -4.47 12.08
C CYS A 196 -2.88 -3.86 11.74
N ILE A 197 -3.62 -3.41 12.74
CA ILE A 197 -4.88 -2.68 12.55
C ILE A 197 -4.54 -1.20 12.34
N LEU A 198 -4.90 -0.67 11.17
CA LEU A 198 -4.66 0.72 10.78
C LEU A 198 -6.01 1.40 10.56
N ALA A 199 -6.45 2.16 11.54
CA ALA A 199 -7.70 2.91 11.53
C ALA A 199 -7.42 4.41 11.72
N ASP A 200 -8.34 5.25 11.24
CA ASP A 200 -8.22 6.71 11.37
C ASP A 200 -8.35 7.15 12.84
N ALA A 201 -7.79 8.32 13.18
CA ALA A 201 -7.83 8.88 14.52
C ALA A 201 -9.16 9.61 14.81
N ASP A 202 -10.29 8.97 14.50
CA ASP A 202 -11.62 9.49 14.78
C ASP A 202 -12.51 8.45 15.49
N SER A 203 -13.75 8.80 15.77
CA SER A 203 -14.70 7.93 16.47
C SER A 203 -15.06 6.67 15.66
N ASP A 204 -15.09 6.75 14.34
CA ASP A 204 -15.39 5.63 13.46
C ASP A 204 -14.21 4.68 13.35
N GLY A 205 -13.00 5.20 13.19
CA GLY A 205 -11.78 4.40 13.22
C GLY A 205 -11.55 3.70 14.55
N ALA A 206 -11.78 4.39 15.68
CA ALA A 206 -11.73 3.78 17.01
C ALA A 206 -12.75 2.64 17.17
N HIS A 207 -13.95 2.79 16.60
CA HIS A 207 -14.97 1.75 16.59
C HIS A 207 -14.53 0.54 15.74
N ILE A 208 -14.02 0.77 14.54
CA ILE A 208 -13.50 -0.30 13.66
C ILE A 208 -12.35 -1.05 14.33
N ALA A 209 -11.40 -0.34 14.93
CA ALA A 209 -10.31 -0.96 15.68
C ALA A 209 -10.84 -1.83 16.83
N THR A 210 -11.85 -1.37 17.57
CA THR A 210 -12.49 -2.13 18.64
C THR A 210 -13.15 -3.40 18.12
N LEU A 211 -13.88 -3.35 17.02
CA LEU A 211 -14.51 -4.51 16.40
C LEU A 211 -13.49 -5.53 15.91
N LEU A 212 -12.37 -5.08 15.35
CA LEU A 212 -11.27 -5.95 14.94
C LEU A 212 -10.57 -6.58 16.14
N CYS A 213 -10.32 -5.81 17.20
CA CYS A 213 -9.78 -6.37 18.44
C CYS A 213 -10.71 -7.45 19.03
N ALA A 214 -12.02 -7.19 19.04
CA ALA A 214 -13.02 -8.16 19.51
C ALA A 214 -12.98 -9.44 18.64
N LEU A 215 -12.90 -9.31 17.32
CA LEU A 215 -12.76 -10.44 16.40
C LEU A 215 -11.51 -11.28 16.74
N PHE A 216 -10.35 -10.65 16.87
CA PHE A 216 -9.11 -11.38 17.14
C PHE A 216 -9.11 -12.03 18.51
N VAL A 217 -9.53 -11.34 19.55
CA VAL A 217 -9.59 -11.86 20.92
C VAL A 217 -10.55 -13.05 21.01
N ARG A 218 -11.67 -13.00 20.34
CA ARG A 218 -12.72 -14.05 20.41
C ARG A 218 -12.42 -15.23 19.50
N HIS A 219 -11.97 -14.98 18.25
CA HIS A 219 -11.94 -15.99 17.19
C HIS A 219 -10.54 -16.36 16.68
N PHE A 220 -9.52 -15.57 16.98
CA PHE A 220 -8.12 -15.81 16.59
C PHE A 220 -7.18 -15.72 17.80
N ARG A 221 -7.64 -16.26 18.92
CA ARG A 221 -6.96 -16.16 20.21
C ARG A 221 -5.48 -16.53 20.19
N PRO A 222 -5.03 -17.59 19.49
CA PRO A 222 -3.61 -17.93 19.42
C PRO A 222 -2.72 -16.81 18.85
N LEU A 223 -3.25 -16.00 17.92
CA LEU A 223 -2.50 -14.86 17.36
C LEU A 223 -2.35 -13.71 18.37
N VAL A 224 -3.34 -13.55 19.26
CA VAL A 224 -3.28 -12.56 20.33
C VAL A 224 -2.30 -13.00 21.41
N GLU A 225 -2.37 -14.25 21.84
CA GLU A 225 -1.51 -14.83 22.89
C GLU A 225 -0.03 -14.86 22.48
N THR A 226 0.24 -14.99 21.18
CA THR A 226 1.61 -14.94 20.64
C THR A 226 2.08 -13.51 20.30
N GLY A 227 1.29 -12.47 20.65
CA GLY A 227 1.67 -11.07 20.44
C GLY A 227 1.76 -10.62 18.97
N ARG A 228 1.02 -11.28 18.08
CA ARG A 228 1.05 -11.00 16.64
C ARG A 228 0.08 -9.90 16.21
N ILE A 229 -0.84 -9.49 17.09
CA ILE A 229 -1.83 -8.44 16.79
C ILE A 229 -1.32 -7.10 17.30
N CYS A 230 -1.25 -6.12 16.42
CA CYS A 230 -0.79 -4.76 16.68
C CYS A 230 -1.88 -3.76 16.27
N GLY A 231 -2.07 -2.71 17.06
CA GLY A 231 -2.94 -1.58 16.73
C GLY A 231 -2.10 -0.33 16.48
N SER A 232 -2.38 0.40 15.42
CA SER A 232 -1.84 1.73 15.21
C SER A 232 -2.64 2.74 16.04
N MET A 233 -1.94 3.60 16.76
CA MET A 233 -2.52 4.72 17.51
C MET A 233 -2.06 6.02 16.85
N PRO A 234 -2.70 6.47 15.74
CA PRO A 234 -2.31 7.70 15.08
C PRO A 234 -2.54 8.89 16.04
N PRO A 235 -1.62 9.86 16.07
CA PRO A 235 -1.80 11.04 16.91
C PRO A 235 -2.91 11.94 16.35
N PHE A 236 -3.65 12.57 17.26
CA PHE A 236 -4.50 13.70 16.91
C PHE A 236 -3.62 14.93 16.76
N TYR A 237 -3.67 15.59 15.60
CA TYR A 237 -3.07 16.89 15.35
C TYR A 237 -4.15 17.93 15.09
#